data_9b2541a92a7142e786c0d131b95174b9
#
_entry.id   9b2541a92a7142e786c0d131b95174b9
#
_cell.length_a   1.000
_cell.length_b   1.000
_cell.length_c   1.000
_cell.angle_alpha   90.00
_cell.angle_beta   90.00
_cell.angle_gamma   90.00
#
_symmetry.space_group_name_H-M   'P 1'
#
loop_
_entity.id
_entity.type
_entity.pdbx_description
1 polymer ?
#
loop_
_entity_poly.entity_id
_entity_poly.type
_entity_poly.pdbx_seq_one_letter_code
_entity_poly.pdbx_strand_id
1 'polypeptide(L)'
;MATLRALKRFSSILNVFIKFHLDELIDELGANKRTKIILFLLPRRWFRGKADQPRGERIRLALEELGPLYVKFGQSLSTRPDLLPEDIAKELSKLQDDVPPFAEEIVLEIMAETYPDGIEEIFSEFDAKALASASVAQAHAARLISGEEVIVKIIRPNIWEQIKDCLLYTSPSPRDKRQSRMPSSA
;
A
#
# COMPACT_ATOMS: atom_id res chain seq x y z
N MET A 1 -1.24 22.02 -7.73
CA MET A 1 -0.57 21.25 -6.65
C MET A 1 -0.57 19.74 -6.87
N ALA A 2 -1.63 19.14 -7.43
CA ALA A 2 -1.71 17.70 -7.71
C ALA A 2 -0.60 17.17 -8.66
N THR A 3 -0.28 17.89 -9.71
CA THR A 3 0.74 17.51 -10.71
C THR A 3 2.16 17.42 -10.15
N LEU A 4 2.51 18.27 -9.19
CA LEU A 4 3.85 18.26 -8.57
C LEU A 4 4.04 17.06 -7.63
N ARG A 5 2.99 16.69 -6.89
CA ARG A 5 2.98 15.48 -6.03
C ARG A 5 3.07 14.21 -6.88
N ALA A 6 2.29 14.12 -7.96
CA ALA A 6 2.34 13.01 -8.90
C ALA A 6 3.73 12.85 -9.54
N LEU A 7 4.37 13.96 -9.93
CA LEU A 7 5.71 13.93 -10.50
C LEU A 7 6.77 13.46 -9.50
N LYS A 8 6.70 13.92 -8.24
CA LYS A 8 7.59 13.46 -7.16
C LYS A 8 7.42 11.96 -6.90
N ARG A 9 6.18 11.46 -6.86
CA ARG A 9 5.92 10.04 -6.62
C ARG A 9 6.36 9.18 -7.80
N PHE A 10 6.11 9.61 -9.02
CA PHE A 10 6.63 8.95 -10.23
C PHE A 10 8.16 8.87 -10.20
N SER A 11 8.84 9.96 -9.85
CA SER A 11 10.30 9.99 -9.68
C SER A 11 10.76 9.02 -8.58
N SER A 12 10.03 8.91 -7.46
CA SER A 12 10.34 7.95 -6.39
C SER A 12 10.21 6.50 -6.88
N ILE A 13 9.10 6.16 -7.52
CA ILE A 13 8.90 4.82 -8.09
C ILE A 13 9.98 4.48 -9.11
N LEU A 14 10.30 5.43 -9.99
CA LEU A 14 11.33 5.25 -10.99
C LEU A 14 12.72 5.05 -10.37
N ASN A 15 13.02 5.77 -9.29
CA ASN A 15 14.26 5.60 -8.54
C ASN A 15 14.38 4.21 -7.93
N VAL A 16 13.31 3.70 -7.32
CA VAL A 16 13.25 2.33 -6.77
C VAL A 16 13.43 1.31 -7.89
N PHE A 17 12.76 1.47 -9.01
CA PHE A 17 12.90 0.61 -10.18
C PHE A 17 14.34 0.52 -10.68
N ILE A 18 15.03 1.66 -10.78
CA ILE A 18 16.43 1.73 -11.19
C ILE A 18 17.33 1.12 -10.11
N LYS A 19 17.10 1.42 -8.83
CA LYS A 19 17.90 0.96 -7.70
C LYS A 19 17.96 -0.57 -7.64
N PHE A 20 16.81 -1.23 -7.83
CA PHE A 20 16.71 -2.69 -7.77
C PHE A 20 16.85 -3.39 -9.12
N HIS A 21 17.33 -2.69 -10.16
CA HIS A 21 17.56 -3.26 -11.49
C HIS A 21 16.32 -3.96 -12.09
N LEU A 22 15.12 -3.42 -11.82
CA LEU A 22 13.88 -3.99 -12.34
C LEU A 22 13.68 -3.72 -13.84
N ASP A 23 14.44 -2.81 -14.41
CA ASP A 23 14.51 -2.56 -15.85
C ASP A 23 15.03 -3.76 -16.65
N GLU A 24 15.89 -4.60 -16.07
CA GLU A 24 16.33 -5.86 -16.69
C GLU A 24 15.17 -6.85 -16.87
N LEU A 25 14.23 -6.88 -15.90
CA LEU A 25 13.01 -7.72 -15.98
C LEU A 25 12.05 -7.26 -17.08
N ILE A 26 12.01 -5.96 -17.37
CA ILE A 26 11.21 -5.41 -18.46
C ILE A 26 11.75 -5.91 -19.82
N ASP A 27 13.05 -6.11 -19.93
CA ASP A 27 13.66 -6.67 -21.13
C ASP A 27 13.27 -8.14 -21.34
N GLU A 28 13.20 -8.94 -20.27
CA GLU A 28 12.74 -10.36 -20.30
C GLU A 28 11.24 -10.48 -20.66
N LEU A 29 10.42 -9.50 -20.22
CA LEU A 29 8.97 -9.47 -20.49
C LEU A 29 8.61 -8.97 -21.91
N GLY A 30 9.60 -8.69 -22.78
CA GLY A 30 9.36 -8.33 -24.16
C GLY A 30 8.81 -6.91 -24.36
N ALA A 31 9.15 -5.98 -23.47
CA ALA A 31 8.67 -4.61 -23.53
C ALA A 31 9.01 -3.87 -24.84
N ASN A 32 8.11 -2.98 -25.23
CA ASN A 32 8.19 -2.19 -26.47
C ASN A 32 9.49 -1.38 -26.56
N LYS A 33 10.04 -1.25 -27.75
CA LYS A 33 11.25 -0.47 -28.06
C LYS A 33 11.24 0.95 -27.46
N ARG A 34 10.06 1.59 -27.39
CA ARG A 34 9.89 2.94 -26.81
C ARG A 34 10.19 2.97 -25.31
N THR A 35 9.75 1.96 -24.55
CA THR A 35 10.00 1.84 -23.11
C THR A 35 11.50 1.66 -22.85
N LYS A 36 12.18 0.85 -23.66
CA LYS A 36 13.64 0.63 -23.61
C LYS A 36 14.42 1.92 -23.84
N ILE A 37 14.00 2.75 -24.79
CA ILE A 37 14.65 4.04 -25.08
C ILE A 37 14.52 5.00 -23.89
N ILE A 38 13.31 5.09 -23.27
CA ILE A 38 13.07 5.96 -22.13
C ILE A 38 13.93 5.51 -20.93
N LEU A 39 13.98 4.22 -20.66
CA LEU A 39 14.83 3.65 -19.58
C LEU A 39 16.33 3.83 -19.87
N PHE A 40 16.74 3.74 -21.12
CA PHE A 40 18.14 3.95 -21.53
C PHE A 40 18.61 5.40 -21.34
N LEU A 41 17.72 6.39 -21.51
CA LEU A 41 18.01 7.81 -21.34
C LEU A 41 18.15 8.25 -19.87
N LEU A 42 17.88 7.37 -18.88
CA LEU A 42 18.02 7.71 -17.48
C LEU A 42 19.49 7.67 -17.04
N PRO A 43 20.08 8.82 -16.64
CA PRO A 43 21.53 8.92 -16.37
C PRO A 43 22.00 8.04 -15.21
N ARG A 44 21.11 7.74 -14.23
CA ARG A 44 21.41 6.87 -13.09
C ARG A 44 21.68 5.42 -13.46
N ARG A 45 21.20 4.93 -14.59
CA ARG A 45 21.47 3.58 -15.10
C ARG A 45 22.94 3.37 -15.43
N TRP A 46 23.66 4.42 -15.82
CA TRP A 46 25.06 4.33 -16.28
C TRP A 46 26.07 4.18 -15.14
N PHE A 47 25.68 4.51 -13.91
CA PHE A 47 26.56 4.53 -12.74
C PHE A 47 26.35 3.35 -11.78
N ARG A 48 25.52 2.38 -12.14
CA ARG A 48 25.22 1.23 -11.28
C ARG A 48 25.96 -0.02 -11.73
N GLY A 49 26.42 -0.82 -10.75
CA GLY A 49 27.00 -2.15 -10.97
C GLY A 49 25.98 -3.19 -11.45
N LYS A 50 26.43 -4.43 -11.63
CA LYS A 50 25.53 -5.57 -11.90
C LYS A 50 24.67 -5.87 -10.66
N ALA A 51 23.45 -6.38 -10.89
CA ALA A 51 22.62 -6.88 -9.81
C ALA A 51 23.19 -8.19 -9.28
N ASP A 52 23.57 -8.22 -8.00
CA ASP A 52 24.10 -9.43 -7.35
C ASP A 52 22.97 -10.33 -6.79
N GLN A 53 21.76 -9.80 -6.69
CA GLN A 53 20.62 -10.47 -6.07
C GLN A 53 19.72 -11.15 -7.11
N PRO A 54 19.08 -12.30 -6.76
CA PRO A 54 18.10 -12.94 -7.59
C PRO A 54 16.91 -12.02 -7.91
N ARG A 55 16.29 -12.18 -9.08
CA ARG A 55 15.20 -11.30 -9.55
C ARG A 55 14.02 -11.22 -8.58
N GLY A 56 13.62 -12.33 -7.97
CA GLY A 56 12.52 -12.37 -6.99
C GLY A 56 12.83 -11.52 -5.76
N GLU A 57 14.05 -11.61 -5.22
CA GLU A 57 14.50 -10.81 -4.09
C GLU A 57 14.51 -9.31 -4.41
N ARG A 58 14.98 -8.93 -5.59
CA ARG A 58 14.97 -7.52 -6.04
C ARG A 58 13.56 -6.96 -6.11
N ILE A 59 12.60 -7.75 -6.60
CA ILE A 59 11.17 -7.36 -6.64
C ILE A 59 10.65 -7.18 -5.21
N ARG A 60 10.91 -8.14 -4.31
CA ARG A 60 10.47 -8.07 -2.91
C ARG A 60 10.98 -6.79 -2.23
N LEU A 61 12.28 -6.55 -2.28
CA LEU A 61 12.91 -5.36 -1.69
C LEU A 61 12.38 -4.05 -2.29
N ALA A 62 12.09 -4.03 -3.58
CA ALA A 62 11.49 -2.88 -4.23
C ALA A 62 10.07 -2.60 -3.70
N LEU A 63 9.25 -3.64 -3.50
CA LEU A 63 7.90 -3.50 -2.96
C LEU A 63 7.93 -3.04 -1.49
N GLU A 64 8.87 -3.54 -0.68
CA GLU A 64 9.09 -3.09 0.70
C GLU A 64 9.47 -1.59 0.74
N GLU A 65 10.39 -1.14 -0.12
CA GLU A 65 10.80 0.27 -0.18
C GLU A 65 9.70 1.20 -0.71
N LEU A 66 8.85 0.71 -1.61
CA LEU A 66 7.69 1.46 -2.12
C LEU A 66 6.58 1.64 -1.07
N GLY A 67 6.57 0.79 -0.05
CA GLY A 67 5.72 0.93 1.13
C GLY A 67 4.54 -0.03 1.20
N PRO A 68 3.71 0.10 2.27
CA PRO A 68 2.75 -0.91 2.70
C PRO A 68 1.73 -1.35 1.64
N LEU A 69 1.29 -0.43 0.79
CA LEU A 69 0.34 -0.76 -0.28
C LEU A 69 0.94 -1.71 -1.31
N TYR A 70 2.22 -1.50 -1.65
CA TYR A 70 2.93 -2.37 -2.60
C TYR A 70 3.28 -3.73 -1.97
N VAL A 71 3.59 -3.75 -0.68
CA VAL A 71 3.74 -4.99 0.11
C VAL A 71 2.45 -5.80 0.04
N LYS A 72 1.29 -5.17 0.29
CA LYS A 72 -0.02 -5.85 0.21
C LYS A 72 -0.34 -6.37 -1.19
N PHE A 73 0.01 -5.61 -2.20
CA PHE A 73 -0.10 -6.05 -3.59
C PHE A 73 0.78 -7.28 -3.87
N GLY A 74 2.06 -7.25 -3.44
CA GLY A 74 2.99 -8.38 -3.57
C GLY A 74 2.50 -9.63 -2.84
N GLN A 75 1.96 -9.48 -1.62
CA GLN A 75 1.34 -10.58 -0.88
C GLN A 75 0.14 -11.19 -1.64
N SER A 76 -0.72 -10.35 -2.21
CA SER A 76 -1.85 -10.82 -3.02
C SER A 76 -1.40 -11.56 -4.28
N LEU A 77 -0.31 -11.13 -4.89
CA LEU A 77 0.28 -11.83 -6.04
C LEU A 77 0.94 -13.14 -5.65
N SER A 78 1.58 -13.24 -4.49
CA SER A 78 2.26 -14.46 -4.04
C SER A 78 1.29 -15.63 -3.84
N THR A 79 0.00 -15.36 -3.62
CA THR A 79 -1.05 -16.39 -3.52
C THR A 79 -1.59 -16.85 -4.88
N ARG A 80 -1.09 -16.30 -5.98
CA ARG A 80 -1.53 -16.58 -7.35
C ARG A 80 -0.38 -17.16 -8.17
N PRO A 81 -0.06 -18.45 -8.01
CA PRO A 81 1.05 -19.12 -8.71
C PRO A 81 0.83 -19.20 -10.23
N ASP A 82 -0.43 -19.03 -10.69
CA ASP A 82 -0.81 -18.95 -12.09
C ASP A 82 -0.30 -17.66 -12.79
N LEU A 83 0.00 -16.60 -12.03
CA LEU A 83 0.38 -15.30 -12.57
C LEU A 83 1.90 -15.05 -12.55
N LEU A 84 2.64 -15.76 -11.72
CA LEU A 84 4.05 -15.47 -11.46
C LEU A 84 4.93 -16.73 -11.61
N PRO A 85 6.17 -16.56 -12.10
CA PRO A 85 7.19 -17.59 -11.97
C PRO A 85 7.40 -18.00 -10.50
N GLU A 86 7.68 -19.28 -10.27
CA GLU A 86 7.77 -19.86 -8.93
C GLU A 86 8.82 -19.17 -8.04
N ASP A 87 9.96 -18.79 -8.61
CA ASP A 87 11.03 -18.09 -7.91
C ASP A 87 10.60 -16.70 -7.39
N ILE A 88 9.77 -16.00 -8.16
CA ILE A 88 9.21 -14.71 -7.75
C ILE A 88 8.12 -14.92 -6.69
N ALA A 89 7.19 -15.86 -6.91
CA ALA A 89 6.11 -16.14 -5.95
C ALA A 89 6.68 -16.55 -4.57
N LYS A 90 7.73 -17.36 -4.55
CA LYS A 90 8.42 -17.77 -3.33
C LYS A 90 9.08 -16.59 -2.58
N GLU A 91 9.67 -15.64 -3.30
CA GLU A 91 10.23 -14.46 -2.65
C GLU A 91 9.14 -13.50 -2.14
N LEU A 92 8.07 -13.30 -2.92
CA LEU A 92 6.95 -12.47 -2.50
C LEU A 92 6.18 -13.05 -1.30
N SER A 93 6.17 -14.36 -1.11
CA SER A 93 5.57 -14.98 0.08
C SER A 93 6.30 -14.64 1.39
N LYS A 94 7.54 -14.14 1.29
CA LYS A 94 8.31 -13.65 2.45
C LYS A 94 7.96 -12.22 2.86
N LEU A 95 7.15 -11.51 2.06
CA LEU A 95 6.70 -10.17 2.41
C LEU A 95 5.89 -10.23 3.70
N GLN A 96 6.37 -9.58 4.73
CA GLN A 96 5.70 -9.50 6.01
C GLN A 96 4.91 -8.19 6.11
N ASP A 97 3.76 -8.28 6.76
CA ASP A 97 2.90 -7.13 7.07
C ASP A 97 3.26 -6.56 8.46
N ASP A 98 4.53 -6.69 8.84
CA ASP A 98 5.03 -6.24 10.13
C ASP A 98 5.33 -4.73 10.08
N VAL A 99 4.28 -3.95 10.27
CA VAL A 99 4.37 -2.49 10.37
C VAL A 99 4.22 -2.11 11.83
N PRO A 100 5.18 -1.37 12.42
CA PRO A 100 5.08 -0.97 13.83
C PRO A 100 3.77 -0.22 14.09
N PRO A 101 3.17 -0.40 15.27
CA PRO A 101 1.97 0.32 15.66
C PRO A 101 2.24 1.83 15.66
N PHE A 102 1.23 2.63 15.30
CA PHE A 102 1.27 4.07 15.52
C PHE A 102 0.88 4.38 16.97
N ALA A 103 1.25 5.57 17.43
CA ALA A 103 1.16 5.96 18.82
C ALA A 103 -0.28 5.94 19.37
N GLU A 104 -0.42 5.59 20.66
CA GLU A 104 -1.72 5.51 21.34
C GLU A 104 -2.45 6.86 21.36
N GLU A 105 -1.72 7.96 21.40
CA GLU A 105 -2.28 9.32 21.34
C GLU A 105 -3.04 9.55 20.03
N ILE A 106 -2.50 9.06 18.91
CA ILE A 106 -3.16 9.16 17.60
C ILE A 106 -4.41 8.28 17.55
N VAL A 107 -4.37 7.11 18.21
CA VAL A 107 -5.54 6.23 18.34
C VAL A 107 -6.67 6.95 19.06
N LEU A 108 -6.37 7.58 20.20
CA LEU A 108 -7.36 8.30 21.00
C LEU A 108 -7.90 9.53 20.25
N GLU A 109 -7.05 10.24 19.51
CA GLU A 109 -7.48 11.37 18.66
C GLU A 109 -8.47 10.93 17.58
N ILE A 110 -8.17 9.82 16.86
CA ILE A 110 -9.08 9.26 15.84
C ILE A 110 -10.40 8.81 16.47
N MET A 111 -10.36 8.19 17.65
CA MET A 111 -11.55 7.76 18.37
C MET A 111 -12.39 8.95 18.79
N ALA A 112 -11.80 10.02 19.32
CA ALA A 112 -12.50 11.23 19.70
C ALA A 112 -13.12 11.96 18.49
N GLU A 113 -12.45 11.98 17.34
CA GLU A 113 -13.02 12.53 16.10
C GLU A 113 -14.18 11.68 15.56
N THR A 114 -14.11 10.36 15.72
CA THR A 114 -15.13 9.43 15.21
C THR A 114 -16.36 9.39 16.10
N TYR A 115 -16.19 9.56 17.40
CA TYR A 115 -17.24 9.51 18.43
C TYR A 115 -17.26 10.81 19.24
N PRO A 116 -17.82 11.91 18.68
CA PRO A 116 -17.79 13.22 19.32
C PRO A 116 -18.61 13.28 20.63
N ASP A 117 -19.57 12.40 20.80
CA ASP A 117 -20.38 12.29 22.03
C ASP A 117 -19.69 11.46 23.13
N GLY A 118 -18.53 10.92 22.84
CA GLY A 118 -17.72 10.08 23.72
C GLY A 118 -17.73 8.60 23.35
N ILE A 119 -16.59 7.95 23.52
CA ILE A 119 -16.45 6.50 23.24
C ILE A 119 -17.18 5.65 24.27
N GLU A 120 -17.45 6.21 25.44
CA GLU A 120 -18.12 5.57 26.58
C GLU A 120 -19.60 5.28 26.30
N GLU A 121 -20.21 5.95 25.33
CA GLU A 121 -21.58 5.65 24.88
C GLU A 121 -21.70 4.32 24.13
N ILE A 122 -20.60 3.81 23.60
CA ILE A 122 -20.57 2.58 22.79
C ILE A 122 -19.77 1.48 23.47
N PHE A 123 -18.61 1.86 24.05
CA PHE A 123 -17.70 0.92 24.65
C PHE A 123 -17.62 1.11 26.17
N SER A 124 -17.84 0.03 26.92
CA SER A 124 -17.59 -0.01 28.36
C SER A 124 -16.09 -0.06 28.67
N GLU A 125 -15.30 -0.62 27.76
CA GLU A 125 -13.83 -0.70 27.84
C GLU A 125 -13.24 -0.55 26.43
N PHE A 126 -12.16 0.23 26.32
CA PHE A 126 -11.39 0.36 25.08
C PHE A 126 -9.90 0.38 25.40
N ASP A 127 -9.12 -0.51 24.76
CA ASP A 127 -7.66 -0.55 24.92
C ASP A 127 -6.99 0.21 23.78
N ALA A 128 -6.35 1.32 24.10
CA ALA A 128 -5.60 2.13 23.14
C ALA A 128 -4.33 1.41 22.65
N LYS A 129 -3.85 0.40 23.39
CA LYS A 129 -2.72 -0.42 22.98
C LYS A 129 -3.14 -1.40 21.89
N ALA A 130 -2.40 -1.39 20.77
CA ALA A 130 -2.71 -2.28 19.65
C ALA A 130 -2.48 -3.76 20.00
N LEU A 131 -3.47 -4.60 19.75
CA LEU A 131 -3.35 -6.06 19.77
C LEU A 131 -2.51 -6.55 18.58
N ALA A 132 -2.72 -5.95 17.43
CA ALA A 132 -2.02 -6.26 16.19
C ALA A 132 -1.94 -5.01 15.32
N SER A 133 -0.89 -4.92 14.53
CA SER A 133 -0.67 -3.82 13.60
C SER A 133 -0.39 -4.38 12.21
N ALA A 134 -1.06 -3.82 11.21
CA ALA A 134 -0.91 -4.20 9.81
C ALA A 134 -0.64 -2.96 8.94
N SER A 135 -0.38 -3.17 7.66
CA SER A 135 -0.05 -2.12 6.70
C SER A 135 -1.11 -1.02 6.59
N VAL A 136 -2.39 -1.38 6.75
CA VAL A 136 -3.53 -0.46 6.52
C VAL A 136 -4.19 -0.03 7.83
N ALA A 137 -4.17 -0.85 8.87
CA ALA A 137 -4.91 -0.64 10.11
C ALA A 137 -4.23 -1.27 11.32
N GLN A 138 -4.64 -0.82 12.51
CA GLN A 138 -4.39 -1.51 13.78
C GLN A 138 -5.68 -2.15 14.30
N ALA A 139 -5.53 -3.22 15.08
CA ALA A 139 -6.62 -3.87 15.80
C ALA A 139 -6.49 -3.61 17.30
N HIS A 140 -7.58 -3.20 17.93
CA HIS A 140 -7.66 -2.86 19.34
C HIS A 140 -8.75 -3.68 20.01
N ALA A 141 -8.51 -4.13 21.26
CA ALA A 141 -9.53 -4.78 22.06
C ALA A 141 -10.53 -3.73 22.59
N ALA A 142 -11.81 -4.09 22.58
CA ALA A 142 -12.84 -3.28 23.19
C ALA A 142 -13.97 -4.16 23.71
N ARG A 143 -14.77 -3.62 24.64
CA ARG A 143 -16.01 -4.24 25.09
C ARG A 143 -17.16 -3.27 24.90
N LEU A 144 -18.21 -3.71 24.27
CA LEU A 144 -19.44 -2.92 24.12
C LEU A 144 -20.16 -2.75 25.46
N ILE A 145 -21.03 -1.75 25.57
CA ILE A 145 -21.91 -1.58 26.75
C ILE A 145 -22.78 -2.81 26.98
N SER A 146 -23.11 -3.56 25.91
CA SER A 146 -23.82 -4.85 25.99
C SER A 146 -23.03 -5.96 26.69
N GLY A 147 -21.73 -5.73 26.97
CA GLY A 147 -20.80 -6.71 27.56
C GLY A 147 -20.09 -7.58 26.53
N GLU A 148 -20.35 -7.42 25.25
CA GLU A 148 -19.76 -8.19 24.16
C GLU A 148 -18.33 -7.73 23.88
N GLU A 149 -17.39 -8.68 23.78
CA GLU A 149 -16.00 -8.40 23.40
C GLU A 149 -15.88 -8.25 21.87
N VAL A 150 -15.26 -7.17 21.42
CA VAL A 150 -15.12 -6.83 20.01
C VAL A 150 -13.70 -6.40 19.67
N ILE A 151 -13.38 -6.47 18.39
CA ILE A 151 -12.13 -5.92 17.84
C ILE A 151 -12.46 -4.66 17.03
N VAL A 152 -11.90 -3.54 17.47
CA VAL A 152 -11.99 -2.26 16.75
C VAL A 152 -10.80 -2.14 15.81
N LYS A 153 -11.06 -1.97 14.51
CA LYS A 153 -10.02 -1.73 13.51
C LYS A 153 -9.92 -0.24 13.21
N ILE A 154 -8.78 0.34 13.56
CA ILE A 154 -8.49 1.75 13.33
C ILE A 154 -7.57 1.87 12.12
N ILE A 155 -8.05 2.55 11.09
CA ILE A 155 -7.33 2.78 9.84
C ILE A 155 -6.18 3.75 10.09
N ARG A 156 -5.00 3.48 9.53
CA ARG A 156 -3.84 4.36 9.66
C ARG A 156 -4.13 5.76 9.12
N PRO A 157 -3.70 6.81 9.83
CA PRO A 157 -3.81 8.16 9.32
C PRO A 157 -3.09 8.28 7.95
N ASN A 158 -3.63 9.12 7.06
CA ASN A 158 -3.10 9.39 5.72
C ASN A 158 -3.10 8.21 4.73
N ILE A 159 -3.64 7.02 5.09
CA ILE A 159 -3.70 5.89 4.17
C ILE A 159 -4.56 6.22 2.93
N TRP A 160 -5.62 6.99 3.11
CA TRP A 160 -6.48 7.43 2.01
C TRP A 160 -5.75 8.34 1.02
N GLU A 161 -4.84 9.19 1.49
CA GLU A 161 -4.00 10.01 0.60
C GLU A 161 -3.02 9.12 -0.17
N GLN A 162 -2.41 8.14 0.50
CA GLN A 162 -1.53 7.17 -0.14
C GLN A 162 -2.26 6.34 -1.20
N ILE A 163 -3.48 5.88 -0.91
CA ILE A 163 -4.32 5.13 -1.85
C ILE A 163 -4.73 6.01 -3.02
N LYS A 164 -5.19 7.23 -2.76
CA LYS A 164 -5.56 8.20 -3.82
C LYS A 164 -4.37 8.51 -4.73
N ASP A 165 -3.19 8.70 -4.17
CA ASP A 165 -1.99 8.96 -4.94
C ASP A 165 -1.58 7.76 -5.82
N CYS A 166 -1.88 6.53 -5.39
CA CYS A 166 -1.64 5.33 -6.20
C CYS A 166 -2.72 5.14 -7.28
N LEU A 167 -3.97 5.49 -6.99
CA LEU A 167 -5.11 5.34 -7.92
C LEU A 167 -5.24 6.48 -8.94
N LEU A 168 -4.48 7.56 -8.81
CA LEU A 168 -4.47 8.67 -9.78
C LEU A 168 -4.09 8.22 -11.20
N TYR A 169 -3.50 7.05 -11.36
CA TYR A 169 -3.17 6.43 -12.65
C TYR A 169 -4.23 5.45 -13.17
N THR A 170 -5.24 5.11 -12.38
CA THR A 170 -6.36 4.30 -12.85
C THR A 170 -7.41 5.25 -13.39
N SER A 171 -7.67 5.18 -14.69
CA SER A 171 -8.79 5.89 -15.32
C SER A 171 -10.09 5.56 -14.57
N PRO A 172 -10.94 6.55 -14.23
CA PRO A 172 -12.16 6.28 -13.49
C PRO A 172 -12.98 5.25 -14.26
N SER A 173 -13.37 4.17 -13.57
CA SER A 173 -14.18 3.12 -14.15
C SER A 173 -15.50 3.72 -14.67
N PRO A 174 -16.01 3.28 -15.83
CA PRO A 174 -17.35 3.66 -16.29
C PRO A 174 -18.46 3.37 -15.27
N ARG A 175 -18.22 2.48 -14.30
CA ARG A 175 -19.13 2.19 -13.18
C ARG A 175 -19.19 3.31 -12.15
N ASP A 176 -18.12 4.02 -11.91
CA ASP A 176 -18.06 5.11 -10.93
C ASP A 176 -18.93 6.30 -11.36
N LYS A 177 -19.08 6.50 -12.67
CA LYS A 177 -19.97 7.52 -13.25
C LYS A 177 -21.46 7.19 -13.12
N ARG A 178 -21.84 5.93 -12.85
CA ARG A 178 -23.25 5.53 -12.70
C ARG A 178 -23.76 5.71 -11.27
N GLN A 179 -22.91 5.60 -10.26
CA GLN A 179 -23.32 5.77 -8.84
C GLN A 179 -23.64 7.23 -8.48
N SER A 180 -23.10 8.20 -9.22
CA SER A 180 -23.39 9.62 -8.99
C SER A 180 -24.75 10.09 -9.53
N ARG A 181 -25.59 9.20 -10.07
CA ARG A 181 -26.88 9.51 -10.67
C ARG A 181 -28.08 8.84 -9.97
N MET A 182 -27.96 8.50 -8.69
CA MET A 182 -29.19 8.16 -7.94
C MET A 182 -29.88 9.47 -7.52
N PRO A 183 -31.11 9.73 -7.98
CA PRO A 183 -31.90 10.85 -7.47
C PRO A 183 -32.24 10.56 -6.03
N SER A 184 -32.00 11.55 -5.15
CA SER A 184 -32.59 11.55 -3.83
C SER A 184 -34.10 11.58 -4.01
N SER A 185 -34.74 10.45 -3.85
CA SER A 185 -36.21 10.38 -3.76
C SER A 185 -36.64 10.93 -2.41
N ALA A 186 -37.49 11.91 -2.49
CA ALA A 186 -38.18 12.57 -1.41
C ALA A 186 -38.86 11.61 -0.41
#